data_213e69872aeb4980c695d79674948db9
#
_entry.id   213e69872aeb4980c695d79674948db9
#
_cell.length_a   1.000
_cell.length_b   1.000
_cell.length_c   1.000
_cell.angle_alpha   90.00
_cell.angle_beta   90.00
_cell.angle_gamma   90.00
#
_symmetry.space_group_name_H-M   'P 1'
#
loop_
_entity.id
_entity.type
_entity.pdbx_description
1 polymer ?
#
loop_
_entity_poly.entity_id
_entity_poly.type
_entity_poly.pdbx_seq_one_letter_code
_entity_poly.pdbx_strand_id
1 'polypeptide(L)'
;GNMVQANAVAGNLHESLGMSTTITGVVLAICTAGVILGGVKNIGNVSAVMVPVMAVVYVGGCMFILARFAGEVPGAIELVFSDAFTGTAATGGFLGATVMLAIQKGVSRGVFSNESGLGSAPIAAAAAKTNEPCEQALVSMTGTFIDTIIVCSMTGLVLIVTGAWHSGAAVTTMTKSAFDIGLPGSSGGMIVSFGIIFFAYSTILGWAYYGEKCMEYLMGVRALMPYRLVYSVCVAIGATVKLDLVWNFADVMNGLMAIPNLIGLLGLSGVIVAETNRFMEQRRVK
;
A
#
# COMPACT_ATOMS: atom_id res chain seq x y z
N GLY A 1 9.25 -1.06 3.81
CA GLY A 1 7.88 -0.50 3.86
C GLY A 1 7.78 0.78 4.66
N ASN A 2 8.25 0.80 5.95
CA ASN A 2 8.03 1.93 6.86
C ASN A 2 8.63 3.26 6.38
N MET A 3 9.85 3.24 5.81
CA MET A 3 10.51 4.47 5.33
C MET A 3 9.77 5.12 4.16
N VAL A 4 9.23 4.32 3.23
CA VAL A 4 8.42 4.81 2.11
C VAL A 4 7.18 5.54 2.63
N GLN A 5 6.49 4.93 3.57
CA GLN A 5 5.27 5.49 4.16
C GLN A 5 5.56 6.75 4.99
N ALA A 6 6.63 6.72 5.78
CA ALA A 6 7.04 7.91 6.55
C ALA A 6 7.41 9.08 5.63
N ASN A 7 8.07 8.80 4.50
CA ASN A 7 8.40 9.80 3.49
C ASN A 7 7.14 10.39 2.84
N ALA A 8 6.17 9.54 2.48
CA ALA A 8 4.90 9.98 1.91
C ALA A 8 4.11 10.90 2.86
N VAL A 9 4.04 10.56 4.14
CA VAL A 9 3.39 11.42 5.16
C VAL A 9 4.14 12.74 5.31
N ALA A 10 5.47 12.69 5.43
CA ALA A 10 6.28 13.88 5.63
C ALA A 10 6.21 14.83 4.42
N GLY A 11 6.27 14.29 3.20
CA GLY A 11 6.10 15.07 1.97
C GLY A 11 4.72 15.73 1.89
N ASN A 12 3.66 14.96 2.17
CA ASN A 12 2.29 15.46 2.15
C ASN A 12 2.06 16.60 3.17
N LEU A 13 2.54 16.44 4.42
CA LEU A 13 2.42 17.47 5.45
C LEU A 13 3.29 18.69 5.18
N HIS A 14 4.47 18.49 4.58
CA HIS A 14 5.31 19.59 4.17
C HIS A 14 4.63 20.48 3.11
N GLU A 15 4.07 19.86 2.08
CA GLU A 15 3.40 20.57 0.99
C GLU A 15 2.03 21.17 1.40
N SER A 16 1.30 20.50 2.29
CA SER A 16 -0.05 20.95 2.70
C SER A 16 -0.05 21.96 3.83
N LEU A 17 0.86 21.84 4.79
CA LEU A 17 0.90 22.64 6.02
C LEU A 17 2.24 23.35 6.26
N GLY A 18 3.23 23.19 5.36
CA GLY A 18 4.56 23.75 5.56
C GLY A 18 5.36 23.11 6.71
N MET A 19 4.91 21.95 7.22
CA MET A 19 5.60 21.28 8.34
C MET A 19 6.98 20.76 7.92
N SER A 20 7.97 20.90 8.80
CA SER A 20 9.29 20.31 8.59
C SER A 20 9.20 18.77 8.54
N THR A 21 9.81 18.17 7.52
CA THR A 21 9.89 16.70 7.38
C THR A 21 10.56 16.04 8.59
N THR A 22 11.52 16.72 9.22
CA THR A 22 12.18 16.25 10.44
C THR A 22 11.22 16.20 11.63
N ILE A 23 10.40 17.25 11.83
CA ILE A 23 9.39 17.28 12.90
C ILE A 23 8.37 16.18 12.67
N THR A 24 7.85 16.05 11.45
CA THR A 24 6.92 14.98 11.08
C THR A 24 7.53 13.60 11.35
N GLY A 25 8.78 13.37 10.96
CA GLY A 25 9.48 12.11 11.17
C GLY A 25 9.63 11.76 12.66
N VAL A 26 9.97 12.72 13.49
CA VAL A 26 10.09 12.53 14.96
C VAL A 26 8.73 12.22 15.57
N VAL A 27 7.68 12.95 15.20
CA VAL A 27 6.31 12.71 15.68
C VAL A 27 5.84 11.31 15.28
N LEU A 28 6.01 10.93 14.01
CA LEU A 28 5.67 9.59 13.53
C LEU A 28 6.44 8.50 14.28
N ALA A 29 7.72 8.69 14.52
CA ALA A 29 8.53 7.73 15.26
C ALA A 29 8.07 7.56 16.70
N ILE A 30 7.72 8.65 17.40
CA ILE A 30 7.20 8.62 18.76
C ILE A 30 5.84 7.92 18.79
N CYS A 31 4.91 8.27 17.89
CA CYS A 31 3.62 7.62 17.78
C CYS A 31 3.76 6.12 17.46
N THR A 32 4.65 5.77 16.53
CA THR A 32 4.93 4.39 16.18
C THR A 32 5.48 3.61 17.38
N ALA A 33 6.48 4.15 18.07
CA ALA A 33 7.02 3.54 19.29
C ALA A 33 5.92 3.33 20.34
N GLY A 34 5.07 4.32 20.57
CA GLY A 34 3.96 4.23 21.53
C GLY A 34 2.99 3.07 21.23
N VAL A 35 2.72 2.82 19.95
CA VAL A 35 1.81 1.71 19.55
C VAL A 35 2.54 0.37 19.58
N ILE A 36 3.73 0.26 18.95
CA ILE A 36 4.42 -1.02 18.82
C ILE A 36 4.98 -1.55 20.14
N LEU A 37 5.33 -0.68 21.10
CA LEU A 37 5.75 -1.10 22.42
C LEU A 37 4.64 -1.86 23.17
N GLY A 38 3.36 -1.56 22.88
CA GLY A 38 2.20 -2.31 23.37
C GLY A 38 1.93 -3.64 22.66
N GLY A 39 2.72 -3.99 21.64
CA GLY A 39 2.65 -5.26 20.93
C GLY A 39 1.49 -5.37 19.93
N VAL A 40 1.33 -6.59 19.37
CA VAL A 40 0.39 -6.88 18.27
C VAL A 40 -1.05 -6.51 18.55
N LYS A 41 -1.49 -6.62 19.80
CA LYS A 41 -2.87 -6.28 20.19
C LYS A 41 -3.17 -4.79 20.00
N ASN A 42 -2.22 -3.92 20.35
CA ASN A 42 -2.36 -2.47 20.14
C ASN A 42 -2.31 -2.11 18.66
N ILE A 43 -1.41 -2.73 17.90
CA ILE A 43 -1.35 -2.58 16.44
C ILE A 43 -2.70 -2.94 15.82
N GLY A 44 -3.25 -4.11 16.16
CA GLY A 44 -4.54 -4.56 15.66
C GLY A 44 -5.69 -3.61 16.02
N ASN A 45 -5.77 -3.15 17.25
CA ASN A 45 -6.82 -2.24 17.72
C ASN A 45 -6.79 -0.89 16.98
N VAL A 46 -5.61 -0.31 16.81
CA VAL A 46 -5.45 0.96 16.09
C VAL A 46 -5.82 0.79 14.61
N SER A 47 -5.30 -0.24 13.95
CA SER A 47 -5.58 -0.50 12.54
C SER A 47 -7.05 -0.84 12.29
N ALA A 48 -7.72 -1.58 13.18
CA ALA A 48 -9.13 -1.96 13.04
C ALA A 48 -10.09 -0.76 13.01
N VAL A 49 -9.71 0.36 13.62
CA VAL A 49 -10.50 1.60 13.57
C VAL A 49 -10.08 2.48 12.40
N MET A 50 -8.78 2.65 12.22
CA MET A 50 -8.25 3.58 11.20
C MET A 50 -8.58 3.15 9.77
N VAL A 51 -8.36 1.86 9.45
CA VAL A 51 -8.46 1.36 8.07
C VAL A 51 -9.88 1.45 7.50
N PRO A 52 -10.94 1.01 8.17
CA PRO A 52 -12.29 1.14 7.63
C PRO A 52 -12.73 2.60 7.44
N VAL A 53 -12.44 3.46 8.40
CA VAL A 53 -12.83 4.89 8.33
C VAL A 53 -12.18 5.56 7.12
N MET A 54 -10.88 5.40 6.95
CA MET A 54 -10.20 6.02 5.82
C MET A 54 -10.63 5.40 4.48
N ALA A 55 -10.85 4.07 4.42
CA ALA A 55 -11.30 3.41 3.20
C ALA A 55 -12.66 3.95 2.75
N VAL A 56 -13.61 4.09 3.66
CA VAL A 56 -14.94 4.65 3.36
C VAL A 56 -14.83 6.10 2.87
N VAL A 57 -14.05 6.94 3.55
CA VAL A 57 -13.86 8.35 3.16
C VAL A 57 -13.18 8.47 1.80
N TYR A 58 -12.13 7.70 1.58
CA TYR A 58 -11.37 7.73 0.32
C TYR A 58 -12.19 7.21 -0.86
N VAL A 59 -12.79 6.02 -0.73
CA VAL A 59 -13.63 5.41 -1.76
C VAL A 59 -14.85 6.30 -2.03
N GLY A 60 -15.48 6.85 -0.99
CA GLY A 60 -16.59 7.80 -1.14
C GLY A 60 -16.19 9.05 -1.93
N GLY A 61 -15.02 9.61 -1.66
CA GLY A 61 -14.46 10.73 -2.42
C GLY A 61 -14.20 10.38 -3.89
N CYS A 62 -13.59 9.22 -4.15
CA CYS A 62 -13.38 8.73 -5.51
C CYS A 62 -14.70 8.52 -6.25
N MET A 63 -15.69 7.88 -5.61
CA MET A 63 -17.02 7.66 -6.21
C MET A 63 -17.70 8.97 -6.57
N PHE A 64 -17.63 9.96 -5.68
CA PHE A 64 -18.20 11.28 -5.95
C PHE A 64 -17.55 11.94 -7.18
N ILE A 65 -16.22 11.91 -7.27
CA ILE A 65 -15.49 12.46 -8.43
C ILE A 65 -15.86 11.73 -9.70
N LEU A 66 -15.84 10.39 -9.70
CA LEU A 66 -16.18 9.59 -10.87
C LEU A 66 -17.66 9.80 -11.30
N ALA A 67 -18.57 10.00 -10.36
CA ALA A 67 -19.96 10.34 -10.67
C ALA A 67 -20.07 11.74 -11.31
N ARG A 68 -19.29 12.71 -10.81
CA ARG A 68 -19.25 14.07 -11.37
C ARG A 68 -18.69 14.11 -12.80
N PHE A 69 -17.69 13.28 -13.09
CA PHE A 69 -17.05 13.13 -14.40
C PHE A 69 -17.54 11.88 -15.15
N ALA A 70 -18.77 11.41 -14.88
CA ALA A 70 -19.27 10.13 -15.43
C ALA A 70 -19.21 10.06 -16.96
N GLY A 71 -19.39 11.18 -17.66
CA GLY A 71 -19.27 11.25 -19.10
C GLY A 71 -17.86 11.01 -19.65
N GLU A 72 -16.82 11.25 -18.84
CA GLU A 72 -15.41 11.11 -19.23
C GLU A 72 -14.84 9.73 -18.86
N VAL A 73 -15.51 8.99 -17.99
CA VAL A 73 -15.06 7.66 -17.54
C VAL A 73 -14.86 6.67 -18.69
N PRO A 74 -15.79 6.53 -19.67
CA PRO A 74 -15.57 5.62 -20.80
C PRO A 74 -14.31 5.96 -21.61
N GLY A 75 -14.11 7.26 -21.90
CA GLY A 75 -12.91 7.73 -22.61
C GLY A 75 -11.62 7.51 -21.81
N ALA A 76 -11.68 7.67 -20.49
CA ALA A 76 -10.55 7.37 -19.60
C ALA A 76 -10.17 5.88 -19.62
N ILE A 77 -11.15 4.99 -19.62
CA ILE A 77 -10.93 3.54 -19.75
C ILE A 77 -10.33 3.20 -21.11
N GLU A 78 -10.89 3.75 -22.19
CA GLU A 78 -10.37 3.56 -23.54
C GLU A 78 -8.92 4.03 -23.65
N LEU A 79 -8.60 5.20 -23.07
CA LEU A 79 -7.24 5.74 -23.04
C LEU A 79 -6.27 4.79 -22.33
N VAL A 80 -6.65 4.24 -21.18
CA VAL A 80 -5.81 3.27 -20.44
C VAL A 80 -5.50 2.05 -21.30
N PHE A 81 -6.50 1.46 -21.94
CA PHE A 81 -6.29 0.27 -22.76
C PHE A 81 -5.57 0.55 -24.06
N SER A 82 -5.88 1.65 -24.75
CA SER A 82 -5.20 2.02 -25.99
C SER A 82 -3.72 2.31 -25.75
N ASP A 83 -3.44 3.16 -24.77
CA ASP A 83 -2.07 3.63 -24.53
C ASP A 83 -1.19 2.58 -23.87
N ALA A 84 -1.75 1.65 -23.09
CA ALA A 84 -1.00 0.54 -22.50
C ALA A 84 -0.34 -0.36 -23.55
N PHE A 85 -0.93 -0.50 -24.73
CA PHE A 85 -0.49 -1.42 -25.79
C PHE A 85 0.02 -0.72 -27.05
N THR A 86 0.02 0.60 -27.11
CA THR A 86 0.51 1.39 -28.26
C THR A 86 1.84 2.04 -27.96
N GLY A 87 2.59 2.37 -29.03
CA GLY A 87 3.86 3.10 -28.91
C GLY A 87 3.73 4.51 -28.30
N THR A 88 2.51 5.01 -28.17
CA THR A 88 2.19 6.29 -27.52
C THR A 88 2.52 6.26 -26.03
N ALA A 89 2.40 5.10 -25.39
CA ALA A 89 2.85 4.89 -24.00
C ALA A 89 4.35 5.21 -23.83
N ALA A 90 5.16 5.03 -24.86
CA ALA A 90 6.59 5.33 -24.86
C ALA A 90 6.91 6.83 -25.12
N THR A 91 5.98 7.59 -25.70
CA THR A 91 6.19 8.99 -26.09
C THR A 91 5.40 10.00 -25.26
N GLY A 92 4.29 9.59 -24.66
CA GLY A 92 3.39 10.47 -23.91
C GLY A 92 3.79 10.66 -22.45
N GLY A 93 4.59 11.66 -22.14
CA GLY A 93 4.86 12.11 -20.76
C GLY A 93 6.05 11.45 -20.05
N PHE A 94 6.57 10.32 -20.53
CA PHE A 94 7.79 9.71 -20.04
C PHE A 94 8.89 9.84 -21.08
N LEU A 95 9.55 10.99 -21.16
CA LEU A 95 10.73 11.18 -21.98
C LEU A 95 11.75 10.05 -21.69
N GLY A 96 11.93 9.16 -22.66
CA GLY A 96 12.86 8.03 -22.58
C GLY A 96 12.35 6.76 -21.86
N ALA A 97 11.09 6.71 -21.41
CA ALA A 97 10.54 5.47 -20.86
C ALA A 97 10.15 4.51 -21.99
N THR A 98 10.73 3.32 -21.98
CA THR A 98 10.28 2.22 -22.83
C THR A 98 9.01 1.57 -22.25
N VAL A 99 8.22 0.91 -23.10
CA VAL A 99 7.07 0.07 -22.63
C VAL A 99 7.51 -0.89 -21.53
N MET A 100 8.72 -1.45 -21.63
CA MET A 100 9.33 -2.29 -20.59
C MET A 100 9.40 -1.57 -19.23
N LEU A 101 9.85 -0.32 -19.19
CA LEU A 101 9.97 0.44 -17.95
C LEU A 101 8.59 0.74 -17.35
N ALA A 102 7.60 1.07 -18.18
CA ALA A 102 6.21 1.29 -17.73
C ALA A 102 5.62 0.01 -17.10
N ILE A 103 5.78 -1.14 -17.75
CA ILE A 103 5.36 -2.45 -17.20
C ILE A 103 6.11 -2.74 -15.91
N GLN A 104 7.44 -2.58 -15.88
CA GLN A 104 8.25 -2.84 -14.70
C GLN A 104 7.82 -1.97 -13.51
N LYS A 105 7.60 -0.68 -13.72
CA LYS A 105 7.16 0.24 -12.66
C LYS A 105 5.73 -0.06 -12.21
N GLY A 106 4.81 -0.33 -13.14
CA GLY A 106 3.44 -0.70 -12.81
C GLY A 106 3.35 -1.98 -12.00
N VAL A 107 4.03 -3.04 -12.41
CA VAL A 107 4.07 -4.33 -11.68
C VAL A 107 4.73 -4.15 -10.31
N SER A 108 5.86 -3.45 -10.24
CA SER A 108 6.56 -3.21 -8.97
C SER A 108 5.68 -2.46 -7.97
N ARG A 109 4.96 -1.42 -8.39
CA ARG A 109 4.07 -0.66 -7.51
C ARG A 109 2.82 -1.46 -7.12
N GLY A 110 2.23 -2.22 -8.04
CA GLY A 110 1.10 -3.10 -7.74
C GLY A 110 1.46 -4.18 -6.73
N VAL A 111 2.59 -4.87 -6.93
CA VAL A 111 3.08 -5.89 -5.98
C VAL A 111 3.43 -5.28 -4.62
N PHE A 112 3.99 -4.07 -4.59
CA PHE A 112 4.27 -3.37 -3.34
C PHE A 112 2.98 -3.06 -2.56
N SER A 113 1.91 -2.65 -3.24
CA SER A 113 0.63 -2.29 -2.62
C SER A 113 -0.10 -3.51 -2.06
N ASN A 114 -0.27 -4.55 -2.86
CA ASN A 114 -1.07 -5.73 -2.50
C ASN A 114 -0.27 -6.84 -1.81
N GLU A 115 1.05 -6.68 -1.69
CA GLU A 115 1.99 -7.61 -1.06
C GLU A 115 1.97 -9.05 -1.63
N SER A 116 1.35 -9.26 -2.80
CA SER A 116 1.21 -10.58 -3.41
C SER A 116 2.57 -11.14 -3.85
N GLY A 117 2.90 -12.33 -3.35
CA GLY A 117 4.16 -13.00 -3.68
C GLY A 117 5.37 -12.52 -2.89
N LEU A 118 5.23 -11.54 -1.99
CA LEU A 118 6.34 -11.03 -1.16
C LEU A 118 6.58 -11.88 0.10
N GLY A 119 5.59 -12.67 0.55
CA GLY A 119 5.68 -13.46 1.78
C GLY A 119 5.34 -12.69 3.06
N SER A 120 5.00 -11.41 2.99
CA SER A 120 4.56 -10.60 4.13
C SER A 120 3.11 -10.89 4.53
N ALA A 121 2.19 -10.94 3.57
CA ALA A 121 0.78 -11.23 3.83
C ALA A 121 0.52 -12.53 4.63
N PRO A 122 1.21 -13.66 4.38
CA PRO A 122 1.09 -14.87 5.19
C PRO A 122 1.44 -14.68 6.67
N ILE A 123 2.32 -13.75 7.03
CA ILE A 123 2.70 -13.46 8.43
C ILE A 123 1.49 -12.91 9.20
N ALA A 124 0.72 -12.01 8.59
CA ALA A 124 -0.53 -11.52 9.19
C ALA A 124 -1.61 -12.60 9.19
N ALA A 125 -1.75 -13.34 8.09
CA ALA A 125 -2.72 -14.43 7.98
C ALA A 125 -2.51 -15.53 9.03
N ALA A 126 -1.27 -15.82 9.41
CA ALA A 126 -0.94 -16.79 10.47
C ALA A 126 -1.45 -16.40 11.87
N ALA A 127 -1.81 -15.12 12.10
CA ALA A 127 -2.41 -14.67 13.35
C ALA A 127 -3.94 -14.84 13.39
N ALA A 128 -4.56 -15.31 12.32
CA ALA A 128 -6.01 -15.51 12.23
C ALA A 128 -6.50 -16.59 13.18
N LYS A 129 -7.70 -16.39 13.73
CA LYS A 129 -8.35 -17.33 14.64
C LYS A 129 -9.24 -18.31 13.86
N THR A 130 -8.65 -19.09 12.98
CA THR A 130 -9.32 -20.15 12.24
C THR A 130 -8.45 -21.41 12.20
N ASN A 131 -9.10 -22.58 12.14
CA ASN A 131 -8.42 -23.86 11.95
C ASN A 131 -8.38 -24.30 10.47
N GLU A 132 -9.04 -23.52 9.59
CA GLU A 132 -9.15 -23.84 8.16
C GLU A 132 -8.34 -22.87 7.32
N PRO A 133 -7.18 -23.29 6.77
CA PRO A 133 -6.30 -22.43 5.97
C PRO A 133 -7.01 -21.78 4.78
N CYS A 134 -7.92 -22.52 4.12
CA CYS A 134 -8.66 -22.02 2.96
C CYS A 134 -9.64 -20.89 3.30
N GLU A 135 -10.23 -20.88 4.50
CA GLU A 135 -11.07 -19.75 4.94
C GLU A 135 -10.25 -18.48 5.05
N GLN A 136 -9.09 -18.55 5.70
CA GLN A 136 -8.19 -17.39 5.80
C GLN A 136 -7.66 -16.97 4.43
N ALA A 137 -7.38 -17.89 3.53
CA ALA A 137 -6.95 -17.56 2.16
C ALA A 137 -8.02 -16.76 1.41
N LEU A 138 -9.31 -17.15 1.53
CA LEU A 138 -10.43 -16.40 0.95
C LEU A 138 -10.56 -15.00 1.54
N VAL A 139 -10.39 -14.84 2.85
CA VAL A 139 -10.37 -13.52 3.51
C VAL A 139 -9.21 -12.67 3.01
N SER A 140 -8.01 -13.23 2.94
CA SER A 140 -6.82 -12.50 2.45
C SER A 140 -6.96 -12.07 0.99
N MET A 141 -7.58 -12.89 0.15
CA MET A 141 -7.87 -12.57 -1.25
C MET A 141 -8.77 -11.33 -1.38
N THR A 142 -9.76 -11.16 -0.48
CA THR A 142 -10.62 -9.97 -0.49
C THR A 142 -9.84 -8.68 -0.24
N GLY A 143 -8.81 -8.73 0.60
CA GLY A 143 -7.92 -7.59 0.85
C GLY A 143 -7.20 -7.15 -0.42
N THR A 144 -6.58 -8.09 -1.14
CA THR A 144 -5.92 -7.82 -2.42
C THR A 144 -6.89 -7.29 -3.49
N PHE A 145 -8.12 -7.86 -3.53
CA PHE A 145 -9.16 -7.38 -4.44
C PHE A 145 -9.57 -5.94 -4.15
N ILE A 146 -9.83 -5.61 -2.89
CA ILE A 146 -10.22 -4.26 -2.48
C ILE A 146 -9.08 -3.26 -2.79
N ASP A 147 -7.86 -3.57 -2.41
CA ASP A 147 -6.71 -2.70 -2.64
C ASP A 147 -6.49 -2.43 -4.13
N THR A 148 -6.34 -3.48 -4.93
CA THR A 148 -5.90 -3.34 -6.31
C THR A 148 -7.06 -3.07 -7.28
N ILE A 149 -8.15 -3.84 -7.19
CA ILE A 149 -9.25 -3.72 -8.16
C ILE A 149 -10.15 -2.53 -7.82
N ILE A 150 -10.39 -2.25 -6.54
CA ILE A 150 -11.24 -1.12 -6.16
C ILE A 150 -10.40 0.15 -5.99
N VAL A 151 -9.54 0.20 -4.98
CA VAL A 151 -8.87 1.45 -4.58
C VAL A 151 -7.90 1.96 -5.65
N CYS A 152 -7.00 1.11 -6.16
CA CYS A 152 -6.03 1.52 -7.16
C CYS A 152 -6.69 1.88 -8.51
N SER A 153 -7.70 1.10 -8.96
CA SER A 153 -8.40 1.41 -10.22
C SER A 153 -9.20 2.70 -10.12
N MET A 154 -9.90 2.93 -9.01
CA MET A 154 -10.62 4.19 -8.78
C MET A 154 -9.65 5.38 -8.73
N THR A 155 -8.51 5.23 -8.06
CA THR A 155 -7.49 6.27 -7.99
C THR A 155 -6.96 6.59 -9.39
N GLY A 156 -6.61 5.57 -10.18
CA GLY A 156 -6.15 5.75 -11.55
C GLY A 156 -7.16 6.47 -12.42
N LEU A 157 -8.44 6.06 -12.37
CA LEU A 157 -9.51 6.72 -13.12
C LEU A 157 -9.71 8.18 -12.67
N VAL A 158 -9.68 8.45 -11.36
CA VAL A 158 -9.77 9.83 -10.82
C VAL A 158 -8.63 10.69 -11.35
N LEU A 159 -7.40 10.19 -11.39
CA LEU A 159 -6.25 10.92 -11.94
C LEU A 159 -6.43 11.26 -13.44
N ILE A 160 -7.01 10.32 -14.20
CA ILE A 160 -7.21 10.49 -15.64
C ILE A 160 -8.35 11.45 -15.94
N VAL A 161 -9.54 11.24 -15.37
CA VAL A 161 -10.71 12.10 -15.64
C VAL A 161 -10.52 13.54 -15.16
N THR A 162 -9.69 13.77 -14.14
CA THR A 162 -9.35 15.12 -13.67
C THR A 162 -8.19 15.77 -14.45
N GLY A 163 -7.48 15.00 -15.28
CA GLY A 163 -6.28 15.47 -16.00
C GLY A 163 -5.07 15.74 -15.09
N ALA A 164 -5.14 15.35 -13.80
CA ALA A 164 -4.07 15.62 -12.83
C ALA A 164 -2.73 14.97 -13.21
N TRP A 165 -2.76 13.85 -13.91
CA TRP A 165 -1.56 13.15 -14.36
C TRP A 165 -0.71 13.94 -15.40
N HIS A 166 -1.31 14.92 -16.10
CA HIS A 166 -0.62 15.84 -17.01
C HIS A 166 -0.22 17.17 -16.36
N SER A 167 -0.61 17.43 -15.12
CA SER A 167 -0.43 18.73 -14.46
C SER A 167 1.02 19.08 -14.13
N GLY A 168 1.97 18.14 -14.26
CA GLY A 168 3.35 18.32 -13.80
C GLY A 168 3.50 18.29 -12.27
N ALA A 169 2.43 17.99 -11.54
CA ALA A 169 2.48 17.86 -10.09
C ALA A 169 3.43 16.73 -9.65
N ALA A 170 4.10 16.91 -8.52
CA ALA A 170 4.92 15.85 -7.95
C ALA A 170 4.07 14.60 -7.66
N VAL A 171 4.67 13.42 -7.76
CA VAL A 171 3.98 12.13 -7.53
C VAL A 171 3.28 12.09 -6.17
N THR A 172 3.88 12.72 -5.16
CA THR A 172 3.35 12.81 -3.79
C THR A 172 2.07 13.65 -3.68
N THR A 173 1.86 14.61 -4.58
CA THR A 173 0.72 15.54 -4.56
C THR A 173 -0.26 15.35 -5.72
N MET A 174 0.04 14.49 -6.66
CA MET A 174 -0.80 14.26 -7.83
C MET A 174 -2.23 13.83 -7.44
N THR A 175 -2.38 12.90 -6.51
CA THR A 175 -3.70 12.47 -6.01
C THR A 175 -4.43 13.61 -5.29
N LYS A 176 -3.71 14.41 -4.50
CA LYS A 176 -4.28 15.60 -3.85
C LYS A 176 -4.82 16.57 -4.89
N SER A 177 -4.02 16.89 -5.92
CA SER A 177 -4.43 17.77 -7.02
C SER A 177 -5.69 17.26 -7.73
N ALA A 178 -5.77 15.95 -7.99
CA ALA A 178 -6.95 15.34 -8.59
C ALA A 178 -8.22 15.53 -7.75
N PHE A 179 -8.09 15.36 -6.43
CA PHE A 179 -9.22 15.56 -5.51
C PHE A 179 -9.61 17.04 -5.36
N ASP A 180 -8.65 17.95 -5.38
CA ASP A 180 -8.92 19.39 -5.38
C ASP A 180 -9.68 19.84 -6.63
N ILE A 181 -9.37 19.24 -7.80
CA ILE A 181 -10.11 19.48 -9.05
C ILE A 181 -11.49 18.83 -9.01
N GLY A 182 -11.57 17.61 -8.49
CA GLY A 182 -12.78 16.78 -8.54
C GLY A 182 -13.84 17.13 -7.51
N LEU A 183 -13.47 17.57 -6.32
CA LEU A 183 -14.38 17.89 -5.23
C LEU A 183 -14.69 19.40 -5.19
N PRO A 184 -15.92 19.81 -4.80
CA PRO A 184 -16.26 21.22 -4.66
C PRO A 184 -15.54 21.85 -3.46
N GLY A 185 -15.04 23.08 -3.64
CA GLY A 185 -14.33 23.81 -2.60
C GLY A 185 -12.88 23.34 -2.41
N SER A 186 -12.24 23.76 -1.32
CA SER A 186 -10.85 23.43 -0.97
C SER A 186 -10.70 22.17 -0.08
N SER A 187 -11.76 21.38 0.07
CA SER A 187 -11.80 20.24 0.99
C SER A 187 -11.18 18.96 0.41
N GLY A 188 -11.05 18.86 -0.93
CA GLY A 188 -10.56 17.67 -1.60
C GLY A 188 -9.16 17.28 -1.18
N GLY A 189 -8.24 18.24 -1.21
CA GLY A 189 -6.87 18.03 -0.78
C GLY A 189 -6.72 17.67 0.70
N MET A 190 -7.61 18.19 1.56
CA MET A 190 -7.61 17.81 2.98
C MET A 190 -8.04 16.35 3.18
N ILE A 191 -9.09 15.90 2.50
CA ILE A 191 -9.56 14.51 2.56
C ILE A 191 -8.44 13.55 2.17
N VAL A 192 -7.76 13.83 1.05
CA VAL A 192 -6.63 13.01 0.60
C VAL A 192 -5.45 13.06 1.56
N SER A 193 -5.12 14.26 2.07
CA SER A 193 -4.01 14.41 3.00
C SER A 193 -4.23 13.60 4.28
N PHE A 194 -5.43 13.66 4.87
CA PHE A 194 -5.79 12.80 6.00
C PHE A 194 -5.79 11.31 5.61
N GLY A 195 -6.35 10.98 4.45
CA GLY A 195 -6.34 9.61 3.93
C GLY A 195 -4.92 9.05 3.84
N ILE A 196 -3.99 9.77 3.21
CA ILE A 196 -2.59 9.36 3.08
C ILE A 196 -1.93 9.16 4.44
N ILE A 197 -2.16 10.06 5.41
CA ILE A 197 -1.59 9.93 6.75
C ILE A 197 -2.06 8.63 7.42
N PHE A 198 -3.36 8.35 7.39
CA PHE A 198 -3.91 7.14 8.00
C PHE A 198 -3.49 5.87 7.27
N PHE A 199 -3.52 5.85 5.93
CA PHE A 199 -3.07 4.72 5.14
C PHE A 199 -1.59 4.42 5.38
N ALA A 200 -0.75 5.43 5.28
CA ALA A 200 0.68 5.27 5.48
C ALA A 200 1.00 4.84 6.91
N TYR A 201 0.34 5.42 7.90
CA TYR A 201 0.57 5.08 9.30
C TYR A 201 0.11 3.66 9.64
N SER A 202 -1.05 3.22 9.16
CA SER A 202 -1.50 1.83 9.33
C SER A 202 -0.54 0.83 8.68
N THR A 203 0.02 1.18 7.53
CA THR A 203 1.04 0.36 6.84
C THR A 203 2.35 0.31 7.64
N ILE A 204 2.81 1.44 8.22
CA ILE A 204 3.96 1.45 9.14
C ILE A 204 3.74 0.45 10.28
N LEU A 205 2.56 0.45 10.88
CA LEU A 205 2.23 -0.48 11.99
C LEU A 205 2.18 -1.94 11.53
N GLY A 206 1.60 -2.21 10.37
CA GLY A 206 1.55 -3.56 9.79
C GLY A 206 2.94 -4.14 9.51
N TRP A 207 3.79 -3.36 8.87
CA TRP A 207 5.18 -3.76 8.60
C TRP A 207 6.02 -3.95 9.87
N ALA A 208 5.73 -3.21 10.95
CA ALA A 208 6.36 -3.45 12.25
C ALA A 208 6.08 -4.87 12.75
N TYR A 209 4.83 -5.31 12.63
CA TYR A 209 4.43 -6.67 13.03
C TYR A 209 5.13 -7.75 12.20
N TYR A 210 5.22 -7.58 10.87
CA TYR A 210 5.93 -8.55 10.01
C TYR A 210 7.37 -8.72 10.45
N GLY A 211 8.08 -7.62 10.64
CA GLY A 211 9.47 -7.68 11.08
C GLY A 211 9.64 -8.19 12.52
N GLU A 212 8.69 -7.89 13.44
CA GLU A 212 8.70 -8.49 14.78
C GLU A 212 8.65 -10.01 14.71
N LYS A 213 7.76 -10.57 13.88
CA LYS A 213 7.65 -12.03 13.73
C LYS A 213 8.89 -12.66 13.12
N CYS A 214 9.51 -12.00 12.15
CA CYS A 214 10.78 -12.44 11.59
C CYS A 214 11.90 -12.41 12.63
N MET A 215 12.01 -11.33 13.41
CA MET A 215 13.03 -11.20 14.46
C MET A 215 12.81 -12.19 15.60
N GLU A 216 11.56 -12.41 16.00
CA GLU A 216 11.19 -13.42 17.00
C GLU A 216 11.62 -14.82 16.56
N TYR A 217 11.38 -15.16 15.30
CA TYR A 217 11.77 -16.45 14.73
C TYR A 217 13.29 -16.64 14.68
N LEU A 218 14.03 -15.63 14.26
CA LEU A 218 15.48 -15.73 14.04
C LEU A 218 16.31 -15.62 15.33
N MET A 219 15.91 -14.72 16.25
CA MET A 219 16.71 -14.30 17.39
C MET A 219 15.99 -14.44 18.74
N GLY A 220 14.71 -14.85 18.68
CA GLY A 220 13.88 -15.02 19.87
C GLY A 220 13.32 -13.71 20.43
N VAL A 221 12.52 -13.82 21.49
CA VAL A 221 11.74 -12.73 22.10
C VAL A 221 12.65 -11.56 22.59
N ARG A 222 13.89 -11.85 22.97
CA ARG A 222 14.84 -10.82 23.47
C ARG A 222 15.18 -9.78 22.39
N ALA A 223 15.10 -10.14 21.12
CA ALA A 223 15.40 -9.24 20.01
C ALA A 223 14.26 -8.25 19.69
N LEU A 224 13.06 -8.44 20.23
CA LEU A 224 11.90 -7.61 19.91
C LEU A 224 12.08 -6.16 20.35
N MET A 225 12.59 -5.93 21.56
CA MET A 225 12.77 -4.58 22.07
C MET A 225 13.81 -3.76 21.27
N PRO A 226 15.03 -4.27 21.01
CA PRO A 226 15.97 -3.61 20.11
C PRO A 226 15.38 -3.37 18.71
N TYR A 227 14.67 -4.35 18.16
CA TYR A 227 14.02 -4.22 16.86
C TYR A 227 13.02 -3.04 16.83
N ARG A 228 12.13 -2.93 17.81
CA ARG A 228 11.13 -1.86 17.91
C ARG A 228 11.78 -0.48 17.96
N LEU A 229 12.88 -0.34 18.70
CA LEU A 229 13.63 0.91 18.77
C LEU A 229 14.27 1.27 17.43
N VAL A 230 14.99 0.33 16.80
CA VAL A 230 15.59 0.53 15.48
C VAL A 230 14.53 0.84 14.44
N TYR A 231 13.38 0.11 14.46
CA TYR A 231 12.27 0.34 13.54
C TYR A 231 11.73 1.77 13.66
N SER A 232 11.51 2.27 14.88
CA SER A 232 11.03 3.63 15.12
C SER A 232 12.02 4.69 14.65
N VAL A 233 13.33 4.46 14.84
CA VAL A 233 14.38 5.35 14.31
C VAL A 233 14.36 5.35 12.77
N CYS A 234 14.18 4.19 12.14
CA CYS A 234 14.05 4.09 10.67
C CYS A 234 12.84 4.87 10.14
N VAL A 235 11.74 4.96 10.88
CA VAL A 235 10.60 5.81 10.51
C VAL A 235 11.01 7.28 10.44
N ALA A 236 11.74 7.78 11.47
CA ALA A 236 12.21 9.16 11.47
C ALA A 236 13.19 9.45 10.32
N ILE A 237 14.13 8.53 10.07
CA ILE A 237 15.09 8.64 8.97
C ILE A 237 14.34 8.64 7.63
N GLY A 238 13.39 7.74 7.44
CA GLY A 238 12.60 7.62 6.21
C GLY A 238 11.87 8.90 5.82
N ALA A 239 11.38 9.65 6.81
CA ALA A 239 10.71 10.93 6.59
C ALA A 239 11.63 12.03 6.02
N THR A 240 12.93 11.92 6.20
CA THR A 240 13.92 12.96 5.84
C THR A 240 14.78 12.63 4.63
N VAL A 241 14.82 11.36 4.25
CA VAL A 241 15.64 10.86 3.12
C VAL A 241 14.95 11.15 1.79
N LYS A 242 15.73 11.31 0.71
CA LYS A 242 15.20 11.51 -0.65
C LYS A 242 14.35 10.33 -1.09
N LEU A 243 13.20 10.65 -1.70
CA LEU A 243 12.19 9.67 -2.14
C LEU A 243 12.76 8.56 -3.02
N ASP A 244 13.59 8.90 -4.00
CA ASP A 244 14.20 7.93 -4.93
C ASP A 244 15.07 6.89 -4.20
N LEU A 245 15.84 7.32 -3.20
CA LEU A 245 16.68 6.40 -2.42
C LEU A 245 15.81 5.41 -1.63
N VAL A 246 14.74 5.91 -1.03
CA VAL A 246 13.81 5.08 -0.25
C VAL A 246 13.11 4.05 -1.14
N TRP A 247 12.67 4.46 -2.34
CA TRP A 247 12.03 3.56 -3.30
C TRP A 247 13.01 2.52 -3.86
N ASN A 248 14.21 2.91 -4.25
CA ASN A 248 15.21 1.98 -4.76
C ASN A 248 15.57 0.92 -3.70
N PHE A 249 15.71 1.35 -2.44
CA PHE A 249 15.95 0.42 -1.33
C PHE A 249 14.76 -0.52 -1.12
N ALA A 250 13.54 0.00 -1.16
CA ALA A 250 12.33 -0.81 -1.02
C ALA A 250 12.19 -1.84 -2.15
N ASP A 251 12.47 -1.46 -3.40
CA ASP A 251 12.39 -2.36 -4.55
C ASP A 251 13.39 -3.52 -4.44
N VAL A 252 14.63 -3.25 -3.99
CA VAL A 252 15.63 -4.31 -3.74
C VAL A 252 15.18 -5.25 -2.63
N MET A 253 14.69 -4.71 -1.50
CA MET A 253 14.22 -5.53 -0.39
C MET A 253 13.01 -6.38 -0.77
N ASN A 254 12.06 -5.84 -1.53
CA ASN A 254 10.90 -6.59 -2.04
C ASN A 254 11.33 -7.74 -2.96
N GLY A 255 12.28 -7.50 -3.85
CA GLY A 255 12.86 -8.55 -4.69
C GLY A 255 13.49 -9.68 -3.87
N LEU A 256 14.25 -9.33 -2.83
CA LEU A 256 14.85 -10.30 -1.92
C LEU A 256 13.83 -11.07 -1.08
N MET A 257 12.69 -10.46 -0.75
CA MET A 257 11.58 -11.13 -0.04
C MET A 257 10.81 -12.08 -0.97
N ALA A 258 10.60 -11.69 -2.22
CA ALA A 258 9.84 -12.49 -3.20
C ALA A 258 10.52 -13.84 -3.51
N ILE A 259 11.84 -13.86 -3.65
CA ILE A 259 12.59 -15.07 -4.04
C ILE A 259 12.32 -16.25 -3.10
N PRO A 260 12.60 -16.17 -1.78
CA PRO A 260 12.37 -17.30 -0.88
C PRO A 260 10.88 -17.67 -0.76
N ASN A 261 9.98 -16.68 -0.84
CA ASN A 261 8.55 -16.96 -0.81
C ASN A 261 8.08 -17.74 -2.02
N LEU A 262 8.52 -17.38 -3.23
CA LEU A 262 8.17 -18.11 -4.45
C LEU A 262 8.73 -19.54 -4.44
N ILE A 263 9.96 -19.75 -3.95
CA ILE A 263 10.53 -21.09 -3.76
C ILE A 263 9.65 -21.91 -2.80
N GLY A 264 9.24 -21.30 -1.68
CA GLY A 264 8.35 -21.93 -0.71
C GLY A 264 6.99 -22.31 -1.30
N LEU A 265 6.36 -21.42 -2.05
CA LEU A 265 5.07 -21.66 -2.72
C LEU A 265 5.15 -22.78 -3.75
N LEU A 266 6.19 -22.81 -4.56
CA LEU A 266 6.42 -23.88 -5.54
C LEU A 266 6.65 -25.23 -4.83
N GLY A 267 7.46 -25.23 -3.77
CA GLY A 267 7.71 -26.45 -2.99
C GLY A 267 6.50 -26.99 -2.25
N LEU A 268 5.59 -26.10 -1.82
CA LEU A 268 4.35 -26.47 -1.11
C LEU A 268 3.13 -26.59 -2.01
N SER A 269 3.28 -26.48 -3.32
CA SER A 269 2.15 -26.49 -4.27
C SER A 269 1.26 -27.73 -4.11
N GLY A 270 1.85 -28.91 -3.90
CA GLY A 270 1.09 -30.15 -3.64
C GLY A 270 0.24 -30.09 -2.35
N VAL A 271 0.77 -29.48 -1.29
CA VAL A 271 0.04 -29.30 -0.02
C VAL A 271 -1.13 -28.33 -0.22
N ILE A 272 -0.92 -27.23 -0.95
CA ILE A 272 -1.95 -26.24 -1.26
C ILE A 272 -3.11 -26.88 -2.01
N VAL A 273 -2.81 -27.70 -3.04
CA VAL A 273 -3.83 -28.41 -3.81
C VAL A 273 -4.60 -29.39 -2.93
N ALA A 274 -3.90 -30.19 -2.09
CA ALA A 274 -4.53 -31.15 -1.20
C ALA A 274 -5.49 -30.50 -0.20
N GLU A 275 -5.05 -29.41 0.46
CA GLU A 275 -5.87 -28.67 1.41
C GLU A 275 -7.09 -28.00 0.74
N THR A 276 -6.90 -27.45 -0.45
CA THR A 276 -7.98 -26.85 -1.24
C THR A 276 -9.03 -27.89 -1.61
N ASN A 277 -8.62 -29.06 -2.09
CA ASN A 277 -9.55 -30.15 -2.45
C ASN A 277 -10.33 -30.64 -1.21
N ARG A 278 -9.64 -30.86 -0.09
CA ARG A 278 -10.27 -31.22 1.18
C ARG A 278 -11.35 -30.22 1.59
N PHE A 279 -11.05 -28.94 1.53
CA PHE A 279 -11.99 -27.88 1.87
C PHE A 279 -13.20 -27.83 0.94
N MET A 280 -12.99 -28.00 -0.36
CA MET A 280 -14.07 -28.02 -1.36
C MET A 280 -14.99 -29.23 -1.19
N GLU A 281 -14.45 -30.41 -0.85
CA GLU A 281 -15.23 -31.61 -0.55
C GLU A 281 -16.11 -31.44 0.67
N GLN A 282 -15.56 -30.89 1.76
CA GLN A 282 -16.31 -30.62 3.00
C GLN A 282 -17.49 -29.66 2.78
N ARG A 283 -17.37 -28.71 1.84
CA ARG A 283 -18.44 -27.77 1.51
C ARG A 283 -19.49 -28.33 0.56
N ARG A 284 -19.17 -29.38 -0.22
CA ARG A 284 -20.16 -30.05 -1.08
C ARG A 284 -21.10 -30.98 -0.32
N VAL A 285 -20.71 -31.38 0.87
CA VAL A 285 -21.46 -32.31 1.74
C VAL A 285 -22.39 -31.56 2.72
N LYS A 286 -22.22 -30.25 2.86
CA LYS A 286 -23.14 -29.36 3.59
C LYS A 286 -24.10 -28.66 2.66
#